data_d5cae195e4ec5367765feff93d541718
#
_entry.id   d5cae195e4ec5367765feff93d541718
#
_cell.length_a   1.000
_cell.length_b   1.000
_cell.length_c   1.000
_cell.angle_alpha   90.00
_cell.angle_beta   90.00
_cell.angle_gamma   90.00
#
_symmetry.space_group_name_H-M   'P 1'
#
loop_
_entity.id
_entity.type
_entity.pdbx_description
1 polymer ?
#
loop_
_entity_poly.entity_id
_entity_poly.type
_entity_poly.pdbx_seq_one_letter_code
_entity_poly.pdbx_strand_id
1 'polypeptide(L)'
;NIVTTRYRKDVELEELAAADSTYFAEGAKTKITMPLTHAVGFAFEKTNSWLFGADVTYSRWSDYREGTTNPGLNDSYGVIVGGQFTPDPNSVSSYFKLMDYRLGVKYDKTFVKIGNNDINQYALNFGFGFPLPRNRSSFYKINLAAEIGQRGTEKNNLVRDRYVNIHLGFTLNDKWFQKTYID
;
A
#
# COMPACT_ATOMS: atom_id res chain seq x y z
N ASN A 1 -3.80 6.36 -21.15
CA ASN A 1 -4.92 5.59 -21.71
C ASN A 1 -4.57 4.09 -21.70
N ILE A 2 -5.32 3.32 -20.98
CA ILE A 2 -5.20 1.87 -20.96
C ILE A 2 -6.30 1.31 -21.85
N VAL A 3 -5.94 0.40 -22.75
CA VAL A 3 -6.90 -0.30 -23.62
C VAL A 3 -7.01 -1.73 -23.14
N THR A 4 -8.20 -2.15 -22.75
CA THR A 4 -8.49 -3.53 -22.37
C THR A 4 -9.36 -4.21 -23.42
N THR A 5 -9.20 -5.50 -23.58
CA THR A 5 -10.08 -6.34 -24.38
C THR A 5 -10.98 -7.11 -23.43
N ARG A 6 -12.28 -6.95 -23.60
CA ARG A 6 -13.29 -7.61 -22.77
C ARG A 6 -14.08 -8.62 -23.62
N TYR A 7 -14.20 -9.82 -23.11
CA TYR A 7 -15.04 -10.89 -23.70
C TYR A 7 -16.26 -11.09 -22.82
N ARG A 8 -17.43 -11.03 -23.40
CA ARG A 8 -18.68 -11.36 -22.74
C ARG A 8 -19.28 -12.59 -23.41
N LYS A 9 -19.57 -13.61 -22.62
CA LYS A 9 -20.29 -14.81 -23.04
C LYS A 9 -21.57 -14.86 -22.24
N ASP A 10 -22.69 -14.62 -22.90
CA ASP A 10 -24.01 -14.81 -22.32
C ASP A 10 -24.48 -16.23 -22.72
N VAL A 11 -24.80 -17.05 -21.72
CA VAL A 11 -25.29 -18.42 -21.93
C VAL A 11 -26.70 -18.47 -21.36
N GLU A 12 -27.66 -18.58 -22.25
CA GLU A 12 -29.04 -18.94 -21.86
C GLU A 12 -29.14 -20.47 -21.76
N LEU A 13 -29.53 -20.96 -20.58
CA LEU A 13 -29.82 -22.38 -20.34
C LEU A 13 -31.31 -22.63 -20.57
N GLU A 14 -31.69 -22.83 -21.80
CA GLU A 14 -32.96 -23.49 -22.09
C GLU A 14 -32.75 -25.00 -22.34
N GLU A 15 -33.46 -25.79 -21.57
CA GLU A 15 -33.69 -27.23 -21.64
C GLU A 15 -32.79 -28.04 -22.60
N LEU A 16 -31.72 -28.67 -22.02
CA LEU A 16 -30.97 -29.79 -22.66
C LEU A 16 -30.43 -29.57 -24.09
N ALA A 17 -30.50 -28.37 -24.62
CA ALA A 17 -29.85 -28.01 -25.86
C ALA A 17 -28.45 -27.47 -25.60
N ALA A 18 -27.51 -27.70 -26.50
CA ALA A 18 -26.15 -27.17 -26.44
C ALA A 18 -26.20 -25.67 -26.18
N ALA A 19 -25.42 -25.24 -25.19
CA ALA A 19 -25.29 -23.82 -24.84
C ALA A 19 -24.87 -23.01 -26.07
N ASP A 20 -25.77 -22.18 -26.59
CA ASP A 20 -25.47 -21.29 -27.71
C ASP A 20 -25.08 -19.92 -27.17
N SER A 21 -23.99 -19.35 -27.68
CA SER A 21 -23.55 -18.01 -27.33
C SER A 21 -24.30 -17.00 -28.21
N THR A 22 -25.26 -16.30 -27.62
CA THR A 22 -26.09 -15.31 -28.33
C THR A 22 -25.33 -14.04 -28.72
N TYR A 23 -24.21 -13.77 -28.08
CA TYR A 23 -23.36 -12.62 -28.40
C TYR A 23 -21.86 -12.91 -28.18
N PHE A 24 -21.10 -12.83 -29.23
CA PHE A 24 -19.64 -12.92 -29.21
C PHE A 24 -19.03 -11.68 -29.88
N ALA A 25 -18.41 -10.81 -29.09
CA ALA A 25 -17.65 -9.67 -29.60
C ALA A 25 -16.16 -9.93 -29.44
N GLU A 26 -15.53 -10.40 -30.51
CA GLU A 26 -14.09 -10.60 -30.54
C GLU A 26 -13.37 -9.26 -30.76
N GLY A 27 -12.39 -8.97 -29.88
CA GLY A 27 -11.55 -7.78 -30.01
C GLY A 27 -12.22 -6.44 -29.70
N ALA A 28 -13.34 -6.44 -28.94
CA ALA A 28 -13.95 -5.20 -28.45
C ALA A 28 -12.96 -4.41 -27.58
N LYS A 29 -12.50 -3.25 -28.06
CA LYS A 29 -11.56 -2.38 -27.35
C LYS A 29 -12.31 -1.34 -26.54
N THR A 30 -12.09 -1.32 -25.23
CA THR A 30 -12.66 -0.31 -24.33
C THR A 30 -11.56 0.62 -23.86
N LYS A 31 -11.75 1.94 -24.03
CA LYS A 31 -10.84 2.97 -23.53
C LYS A 31 -11.10 3.19 -22.04
N ILE A 32 -10.07 3.01 -21.19
CA ILE A 32 -10.14 3.33 -19.76
C ILE A 32 -9.41 4.66 -19.54
N THR A 33 -10.09 5.61 -18.89
CA THR A 33 -9.50 6.86 -18.43
C THR A 33 -9.21 6.71 -16.94
N MET A 34 -7.91 6.73 -16.59
CA MET A 34 -7.47 6.66 -15.21
C MET A 34 -7.47 8.05 -14.55
N PRO A 35 -7.75 8.15 -13.24
CA PRO A 35 -7.73 9.42 -12.53
C PRO A 35 -6.32 10.00 -12.43
N LEU A 36 -6.24 11.32 -12.39
CA LEU A 36 -5.02 12.00 -12.02
C LEU A 36 -4.80 11.88 -10.52
N THR A 37 -3.59 11.49 -10.13
CA THR A 37 -3.19 11.38 -8.72
C THR A 37 -2.06 12.35 -8.43
N HIS A 38 -2.20 13.11 -7.36
CA HIS A 38 -1.17 13.97 -6.79
C HIS A 38 -0.71 13.37 -5.47
N ALA A 39 0.60 13.37 -5.25
CA ALA A 39 1.20 12.99 -3.99
C ALA A 39 2.24 14.06 -3.59
N VAL A 40 2.18 14.48 -2.34
CA VAL A 40 3.15 15.41 -1.75
C VAL A 40 3.53 14.87 -0.39
N GLY A 41 4.81 14.83 -0.11
CA GLY A 41 5.33 14.37 1.16
C GLY A 41 6.58 15.12 1.57
N PHE A 42 6.90 15.01 2.85
CA PHE A 42 8.14 15.50 3.40
C PHE A 42 8.69 14.52 4.43
N ALA A 43 10.00 14.52 4.58
CA ALA A 43 10.68 13.77 5.61
C ALA A 43 11.79 14.63 6.21
N PHE A 44 11.93 14.55 7.53
CA PHE A 44 13.04 15.10 8.29
C PHE A 44 13.75 13.96 8.99
N GLU A 45 15.08 13.96 8.90
CA GLU A 45 15.88 12.93 9.55
C GLU A 45 17.11 13.51 10.22
N LYS A 46 17.49 12.87 11.33
CA LYS A 46 18.82 12.96 11.90
C LYS A 46 19.48 11.60 11.74
N THR A 47 20.49 11.55 10.90
CA THR A 47 21.19 10.30 10.54
C THR A 47 21.43 9.40 11.75
N ASN A 48 21.05 8.15 11.62
CA ASN A 48 21.19 7.11 12.65
C ASN A 48 20.48 7.40 13.99
N SER A 49 19.55 8.34 14.06
CA SER A 49 18.88 8.68 15.32
C SER A 49 17.36 8.65 15.17
N TRP A 50 16.81 9.53 14.35
CA TRP A 50 15.36 9.58 14.15
C TRP A 50 15.01 10.02 12.73
N LEU A 51 13.84 9.59 12.29
CA LEU A 51 13.19 10.02 11.06
C LEU A 51 11.72 10.31 11.36
N PHE A 52 11.21 11.39 10.81
CA PHE A 52 9.80 11.74 10.82
C PHE A 52 9.37 12.10 9.41
N GLY A 53 8.20 11.60 8.97
CA GLY A 53 7.68 11.90 7.65
C GLY A 53 6.16 11.97 7.64
N ALA A 54 5.65 12.69 6.65
CA ALA A 54 4.23 12.75 6.36
C ALA A 54 4.01 12.85 4.85
N ASP A 55 3.00 12.13 4.38
CA ASP A 55 2.58 12.08 2.98
C ASP A 55 1.08 12.34 2.87
N VAL A 56 0.71 13.12 1.85
CA VAL A 56 -0.67 13.36 1.46
C VAL A 56 -0.85 12.96 0.00
N THR A 57 -1.86 12.16 -0.26
CA THR A 57 -2.25 11.76 -1.61
C THR A 57 -3.67 12.23 -1.91
N TYR A 58 -3.90 12.66 -3.15
CA TYR A 58 -5.22 13.02 -3.65
C TYR A 58 -5.40 12.45 -5.06
N SER A 59 -6.52 11.75 -5.30
CA SER A 59 -6.81 11.15 -6.60
C SER A 59 -8.23 11.50 -7.05
N ARG A 60 -8.34 12.02 -8.28
CA ARG A 60 -9.62 12.45 -8.89
C ARG A 60 -10.36 11.27 -9.52
N TRP A 61 -10.85 10.35 -8.68
CA TRP A 61 -11.61 9.18 -9.14
C TRP A 61 -12.94 9.53 -9.78
N SER A 62 -13.47 10.73 -9.54
CA SER A 62 -14.64 11.27 -10.25
C SER A 62 -14.42 11.38 -11.75
N ASP A 63 -13.15 11.47 -12.21
CA ASP A 63 -12.79 11.52 -13.63
C ASP A 63 -12.63 10.14 -14.28
N TYR A 64 -12.70 9.06 -13.50
CA TYR A 64 -12.59 7.70 -14.01
C TYR A 64 -13.72 7.39 -15.00
N ARG A 65 -13.37 6.79 -16.12
CA ARG A 65 -14.32 6.36 -17.16
C ARG A 65 -13.92 5.01 -17.72
N GLU A 66 -14.92 4.19 -17.95
CA GLU A 66 -14.79 2.95 -18.71
C GLU A 66 -15.62 3.08 -20.00
N GLY A 67 -14.96 3.34 -21.13
CA GLY A 67 -15.63 3.73 -22.35
C GLY A 67 -16.37 5.06 -22.16
N THR A 68 -17.67 5.03 -22.33
CA THR A 68 -18.60 6.16 -22.09
C THR A 68 -19.23 6.13 -20.71
N THR A 69 -19.00 5.05 -19.93
CA THR A 69 -19.65 4.83 -18.64
C THR A 69 -18.88 5.54 -17.52
N ASN A 70 -19.61 6.29 -16.70
CA ASN A 70 -19.14 6.84 -15.44
C ASN A 70 -19.69 5.99 -14.29
N PRO A 71 -18.86 5.26 -13.52
CA PRO A 71 -19.33 4.45 -12.40
C PRO A 71 -19.70 5.27 -11.15
N GLY A 72 -19.56 6.60 -11.19
CA GLY A 72 -19.93 7.48 -10.08
C GLY A 72 -18.98 7.38 -8.87
N LEU A 73 -17.68 7.16 -9.10
CA LEU A 73 -16.69 7.11 -8.04
C LEU A 73 -16.44 8.51 -7.45
N ASN A 74 -16.15 8.56 -6.16
CA ASN A 74 -15.78 9.78 -5.47
C ASN A 74 -14.26 10.00 -5.50
N ASP A 75 -13.85 11.25 -5.39
CA ASP A 75 -12.44 11.57 -5.19
C ASP A 75 -11.95 10.98 -3.86
N SER A 76 -10.73 10.49 -3.87
CA SER A 76 -10.08 9.92 -2.71
C SER A 76 -8.93 10.78 -2.21
N TYR A 77 -8.69 10.76 -0.92
CA TYR A 77 -7.50 11.33 -0.33
C TYR A 77 -6.99 10.47 0.82
N GLY A 78 -5.68 10.46 0.96
CA GLY A 78 -4.98 9.72 2.01
C GLY A 78 -3.97 10.60 2.72
N VAL A 79 -3.80 10.37 4.01
CA VAL A 79 -2.77 11.01 4.84
C VAL A 79 -2.05 9.92 5.61
N ILE A 80 -0.73 9.93 5.55
CA ILE A 80 0.13 9.03 6.31
C ILE A 80 1.11 9.89 7.09
N VAL A 81 1.26 9.60 8.38
CA VAL A 81 2.27 10.23 9.23
C VAL A 81 2.99 9.14 9.99
N GLY A 82 4.30 9.21 10.04
CA GLY A 82 5.08 8.20 10.74
C GLY A 82 6.47 8.66 11.13
N GLY A 83 7.08 7.88 11.98
CA GLY A 83 8.44 8.13 12.41
C GLY A 83 9.17 6.87 12.84
N GLN A 84 10.48 7.00 12.86
CA GLN A 84 11.42 6.00 13.36
C GLN A 84 12.33 6.66 14.38
N PHE A 85 12.68 5.91 15.41
CA PHE A 85 13.64 6.31 16.43
C PHE A 85 14.59 5.16 16.74
N THR A 86 15.89 5.46 16.77
CA THR A 86 16.96 4.54 17.17
C THR A 86 17.69 5.18 18.34
N PRO A 87 17.56 4.65 19.57
CA PRO A 87 18.07 5.31 20.77
C PRO A 87 19.58 5.59 20.75
N ASP A 88 20.40 4.59 20.41
CA ASP A 88 21.85 4.71 20.30
C ASP A 88 22.39 3.65 19.35
N PRO A 89 22.66 3.99 18.08
CA PRO A 89 23.12 3.06 17.05
C PRO A 89 24.52 2.50 17.27
N ASN A 90 25.26 3.03 18.23
CA ASN A 90 26.62 2.60 18.57
C ASN A 90 26.71 1.94 19.95
N SER A 91 25.59 1.66 20.60
CA SER A 91 25.56 1.06 21.92
C SER A 91 26.28 -0.29 21.95
N VAL A 92 27.20 -0.46 22.87
CA VAL A 92 27.89 -1.73 23.16
C VAL A 92 27.31 -2.44 24.37
N SER A 93 26.48 -1.75 25.16
CA SER A 93 25.96 -2.25 26.44
C SER A 93 24.54 -2.81 26.37
N SER A 94 23.74 -2.39 25.36
CA SER A 94 22.34 -2.79 25.27
C SER A 94 21.89 -2.95 23.84
N TYR A 95 21.45 -4.16 23.48
CA TYR A 95 20.90 -4.46 22.17
C TYR A 95 19.63 -3.64 21.85
N PHE A 96 18.77 -3.41 22.85
CA PHE A 96 17.55 -2.61 22.66
C PHE A 96 17.81 -1.17 22.22
N LYS A 97 18.97 -0.60 22.54
CA LYS A 97 19.35 0.74 22.08
C LYS A 97 19.75 0.76 20.59
N LEU A 98 20.17 -0.38 20.04
CA LEU A 98 20.52 -0.55 18.63
C LEU A 98 19.30 -0.72 17.74
N MET A 99 18.15 -1.11 18.31
CA MET A 99 16.93 -1.38 17.56
C MET A 99 16.28 -0.10 17.04
N ASP A 100 15.64 -0.22 15.87
CA ASP A 100 14.72 0.82 15.39
C ASP A 100 13.34 0.59 15.95
N TYR A 101 12.73 1.65 16.42
CA TYR A 101 11.32 1.70 16.84
C TYR A 101 10.56 2.56 15.86
N ARG A 102 9.46 2.05 15.30
CA ARG A 102 8.67 2.72 14.28
C ARG A 102 7.22 2.82 14.71
N LEU A 103 6.62 3.97 14.47
CA LEU A 103 5.21 4.22 14.71
C LEU A 103 4.66 5.03 13.53
N GLY A 104 3.44 4.72 13.11
CA GLY A 104 2.77 5.45 12.04
C GLY A 104 1.26 5.36 12.16
N VAL A 105 0.59 6.36 11.61
CA VAL A 105 -0.86 6.42 11.47
C VAL A 105 -1.20 6.68 10.01
N LYS A 106 -2.29 6.08 9.57
CA LYS A 106 -2.81 6.19 8.21
C LYS A 106 -4.30 6.47 8.25
N TYR A 107 -4.71 7.42 7.43
CA TYR A 107 -6.10 7.71 7.16
C TYR A 107 -6.31 7.77 5.64
N ASP A 108 -7.29 7.01 5.13
CA ASP A 108 -7.71 7.07 3.74
C ASP A 108 -9.23 7.26 3.65
N LYS A 109 -9.66 8.28 2.93
CA LYS A 109 -10.99 8.33 2.36
C LYS A 109 -10.92 7.67 0.98
N THR A 110 -11.53 6.49 0.87
CA THR A 110 -11.48 5.73 -0.38
C THR A 110 -12.43 6.33 -1.43
N PHE A 111 -12.23 5.98 -2.69
CA PHE A 111 -13.11 6.37 -3.79
C PHE A 111 -14.45 5.61 -3.80
N VAL A 112 -14.59 4.58 -2.96
CA VAL A 112 -15.78 3.74 -2.88
C VAL A 112 -16.85 4.43 -2.06
N LYS A 113 -18.02 4.59 -2.66
CA LYS A 113 -19.24 5.05 -1.98
C LYS A 113 -20.32 3.99 -2.15
N ILE A 114 -20.95 3.59 -1.05
CA ILE A 114 -22.03 2.62 -1.07
C ILE A 114 -23.31 3.31 -0.57
N GLY A 115 -24.26 3.51 -1.49
CA GLY A 115 -25.40 4.37 -1.24
C GLY A 115 -24.95 5.81 -0.97
N ASN A 116 -25.24 6.31 0.24
CA ASN A 116 -24.82 7.67 0.65
C ASN A 116 -23.69 7.67 1.69
N ASN A 117 -22.97 6.53 1.87
CA ASN A 117 -21.91 6.39 2.86
C ASN A 117 -20.54 6.29 2.19
N ASP A 118 -19.62 7.15 2.61
CA ASP A 118 -18.21 7.07 2.24
C ASP A 118 -17.52 5.93 3.03
N ILE A 119 -16.65 5.20 2.37
CA ILE A 119 -15.86 4.13 2.98
C ILE A 119 -14.49 4.69 3.34
N ASN A 120 -14.26 4.85 4.64
CA ASN A 120 -13.00 5.33 5.17
C ASN A 120 -12.17 4.17 5.73
N GLN A 121 -10.86 4.34 5.74
CA GLN A 121 -9.91 3.41 6.33
C GLN A 121 -9.00 4.15 7.30
N TYR A 122 -8.78 3.54 8.46
CA TYR A 122 -7.84 3.99 9.49
C TYR A 122 -6.90 2.85 9.82
N ALA A 123 -5.62 3.14 10.00
CA ALA A 123 -4.67 2.14 10.45
C ALA A 123 -3.62 2.76 11.37
N LEU A 124 -3.17 1.95 12.32
CA LEU A 124 -2.06 2.21 13.21
C LEU A 124 -0.97 1.17 12.90
N ASN A 125 0.25 1.64 12.72
CA ASN A 125 1.39 0.83 12.34
C ASN A 125 2.46 0.89 13.44
N PHE A 126 3.02 -0.25 13.83
CA PHE A 126 4.22 -0.33 14.68
C PHE A 126 5.23 -1.25 14.03
N GLY A 127 6.50 -0.93 14.22
CA GLY A 127 7.57 -1.73 13.67
C GLY A 127 8.82 -1.72 14.52
N PHE A 128 9.56 -2.81 14.42
CA PHE A 128 10.85 -2.99 15.06
C PHE A 128 11.89 -3.40 14.01
N GLY A 129 13.05 -2.77 14.07
CA GLY A 129 14.20 -3.16 13.27
C GLY A 129 15.27 -3.77 14.17
N PHE A 130 15.60 -5.04 13.93
CA PHE A 130 16.57 -5.80 14.68
C PHE A 130 17.90 -5.87 13.90
N PRO A 131 18.92 -5.06 14.26
CA PRO A 131 20.22 -5.13 13.61
C PRO A 131 20.90 -6.46 13.97
N LEU A 132 21.46 -7.12 12.96
CA LEU A 132 22.26 -8.32 13.16
C LEU A 132 23.74 -7.95 13.39
N PRO A 133 24.56 -8.85 13.92
CA PRO A 133 25.98 -8.60 14.16
C PRO A 133 26.67 -8.07 12.89
N ARG A 134 27.41 -6.99 13.04
CA ARG A 134 28.10 -6.30 11.95
C ARG A 134 29.43 -6.99 11.59
N ASN A 135 29.68 -7.17 10.31
CA ASN A 135 31.02 -7.27 9.77
C ASN A 135 31.48 -5.89 9.26
N ARG A 136 32.79 -5.70 9.03
CA ARG A 136 33.33 -4.40 8.58
C ARG A 136 32.71 -3.88 7.27
N SER A 137 32.15 -4.75 6.45
CA SER A 137 31.63 -4.43 5.13
C SER A 137 30.13 -4.60 4.98
N SER A 138 29.47 -5.34 5.88
CA SER A 138 28.09 -5.78 5.71
C SER A 138 27.21 -5.35 6.86
N PHE A 139 26.01 -4.93 6.53
CA PHE A 139 24.99 -4.56 7.52
C PHE A 139 23.69 -5.31 7.18
N TYR A 140 23.20 -6.06 8.14
CA TYR A 140 21.97 -6.82 8.01
C TYR A 140 20.96 -6.41 9.09
N LYS A 141 19.68 -6.37 8.73
CA LYS A 141 18.61 -6.04 9.67
C LYS A 141 17.38 -6.86 9.36
N ILE A 142 16.74 -7.40 10.39
CA ILE A 142 15.40 -8.01 10.30
C ILE A 142 14.40 -6.93 10.71
N ASN A 143 13.36 -6.74 9.92
CA ASN A 143 12.29 -5.80 10.19
C ASN A 143 11.00 -6.58 10.43
N LEU A 144 10.35 -6.32 11.55
CA LEU A 144 9.04 -6.83 11.90
C LEU A 144 8.10 -5.63 12.06
N ALA A 145 6.97 -5.65 11.40
CA ALA A 145 5.95 -4.62 11.56
C ALA A 145 4.56 -5.24 11.64
N ALA A 146 3.68 -4.54 12.34
CA ALA A 146 2.27 -4.87 12.42
C ALA A 146 1.43 -3.63 12.10
N GLU A 147 0.40 -3.82 11.29
CA GLU A 147 -0.63 -2.83 11.00
C GLU A 147 -1.95 -3.33 11.56
N ILE A 148 -2.59 -2.52 12.40
CA ILE A 148 -3.95 -2.76 12.89
C ILE A 148 -4.83 -1.67 12.30
N GLY A 149 -5.87 -2.08 11.57
CA GLY A 149 -6.71 -1.14 10.88
C GLY A 149 -8.18 -1.54 10.86
N GLN A 150 -8.99 -0.59 10.42
CA GLN A 150 -10.39 -0.80 10.11
C GLN A 150 -10.76 -0.08 8.81
N ARG A 151 -11.68 -0.70 8.06
CA ARG A 151 -12.24 -0.16 6.82
C ARG A 151 -13.75 -0.30 6.86
N GLY A 152 -14.44 0.72 6.34
CA GLY A 152 -15.89 0.69 6.22
C GLY A 152 -16.63 1.30 7.40
N THR A 153 -17.95 1.09 7.41
CA THR A 153 -18.87 1.66 8.39
C THR A 153 -20.00 0.67 8.66
N GLU A 154 -20.56 0.69 9.86
CA GLU A 154 -21.75 -0.11 10.21
C GLU A 154 -23.08 0.62 9.92
N LYS A 155 -23.03 1.84 9.37
CA LYS A 155 -24.23 2.60 9.02
C LYS A 155 -24.95 1.96 7.83
N ASN A 156 -26.28 1.98 7.87
CA ASN A 156 -27.15 1.45 6.79
C ASN A 156 -26.88 -0.01 6.42
N ASN A 157 -26.72 -0.89 7.41
CA ASN A 157 -26.42 -2.32 7.23
C ASN A 157 -25.13 -2.61 6.45
N LEU A 158 -24.19 -1.67 6.41
CA LEU A 158 -22.87 -1.91 5.84
C LEU A 158 -21.97 -2.65 6.84
N VAL A 159 -20.90 -3.25 6.32
CA VAL A 159 -19.93 -4.00 7.11
C VAL A 159 -18.70 -3.14 7.37
N ARG A 160 -18.22 -3.18 8.61
CA ARG A 160 -16.94 -2.63 9.01
C ARG A 160 -15.96 -3.77 9.27
N ASP A 161 -14.94 -3.85 8.43
CA ASP A 161 -13.87 -4.83 8.57
C ASP A 161 -12.77 -4.31 9.49
N ARG A 162 -12.30 -5.15 10.38
CA ARG A 162 -11.09 -4.95 11.17
C ARG A 162 -10.05 -5.96 10.73
N TYR A 163 -8.82 -5.51 10.58
CA TYR A 163 -7.74 -6.37 10.11
C TYR A 163 -6.45 -6.15 10.89
N VAL A 164 -5.62 -7.17 10.88
CA VAL A 164 -4.25 -7.13 11.38
C VAL A 164 -3.35 -7.70 10.29
N ASN A 165 -2.39 -6.91 9.83
CA ASN A 165 -1.37 -7.34 8.89
C ASN A 165 -0.03 -7.42 9.60
N ILE A 166 0.72 -8.50 9.38
CA ILE A 166 2.07 -8.67 9.90
C ILE A 166 3.04 -8.69 8.71
N HIS A 167 4.08 -7.89 8.79
CA HIS A 167 5.10 -7.77 7.76
C HIS A 167 6.46 -8.18 8.31
N LEU A 168 7.14 -9.07 7.59
CA LEU A 168 8.51 -9.47 7.86
C LEU A 168 9.37 -9.03 6.67
N GLY A 169 10.45 -8.32 6.94
CA GLY A 169 11.36 -7.84 5.92
C GLY A 169 12.82 -8.04 6.32
N PHE A 170 13.68 -8.16 5.31
CA PHE A 170 15.12 -8.29 5.49
C PHE A 170 15.83 -7.16 4.76
N THR A 171 16.70 -6.45 5.46
CA THR A 171 17.59 -5.45 4.88
C THR A 171 18.97 -6.07 4.80
N LEU A 172 19.49 -6.18 3.58
CA LEU A 172 20.82 -6.70 3.28
C LEU A 172 21.60 -5.59 2.60
N ASN A 173 22.68 -5.15 3.21
CA ASN A 173 23.57 -4.15 2.65
C ASN A 173 25.00 -4.70 2.68
N ASP A 174 25.58 -4.92 1.52
CA ASP A 174 26.94 -5.45 1.37
C ASP A 174 27.73 -4.64 0.35
N LYS A 175 29.04 -4.56 0.54
CA LYS A 175 29.95 -3.90 -0.40
C LYS A 175 30.44 -4.91 -1.44
N TRP A 176 29.99 -4.72 -2.68
CA TRP A 176 30.46 -5.48 -3.82
C TRP A 176 31.76 -4.86 -4.37
N PHE A 177 32.68 -5.70 -4.87
CA PHE A 177 33.94 -5.26 -5.50
C PHE A 177 34.91 -4.52 -4.57
N GLN A 178 35.28 -5.14 -3.46
CA GLN A 178 36.42 -4.67 -2.68
C GLN A 178 37.72 -5.07 -3.38
N LYS A 179 38.51 -4.06 -3.77
CA LYS A 179 39.87 -4.29 -4.28
C LYS A 179 40.75 -4.70 -3.09
N THR A 180 41.19 -5.96 -3.07
CA THR A 180 42.18 -6.44 -2.10
C THR A 180 43.54 -5.92 -2.56
N TYR A 181 44.19 -5.06 -1.83
CA TYR A 181 45.62 -4.75 -2.01
C TYR A 181 46.39 -5.88 -1.34
N ILE A 182 47.15 -6.60 -2.14
CA ILE A 182 48.15 -7.55 -1.67
C ILE A 182 49.44 -6.72 -1.60
N ASP A 183 49.95 -6.45 -0.37
CA ASP A 183 51.27 -5.89 -0.13
C ASP A 183 52.32 -6.98 -0.23
#